data_1c50c8ad10b16acc79cb028760e959a8
#
_entry.id   1c50c8ad10b16acc79cb028760e959a8
#
_cell.length_a   1.000
_cell.length_b   1.000
_cell.length_c   1.000
_cell.angle_alpha   90.00
_cell.angle_beta   90.00
_cell.angle_gamma   90.00
#
_symmetry.space_group_name_H-M   'P 1'
#
loop_
_entity.id
_entity.type
_entity.pdbx_description
1 polymer ?
#
loop_
_entity_poly.entity_id
_entity_poly.type
_entity_poly.pdbx_seq_one_letter_code
_entity_poly.pdbx_strand_id
1 'polypeptide(L)'
;PWYFNHRMVLDMMGIDVIPLPCSPENGMIPAPAQAEALIRDDTRAIVLVTPNNPTGAIYSPEIIAEFLRVADSRGIALVMDETYRDFLAPDYGVPHDVFADANWRSTNLIHLYSFSKVFSLTGYRVGGIVAAPEFIVEAAKVMDCLAICAPHIGQHAALFGLQNLGDWRAEKRSLMLDRVAAFQRAMDNSNSGYQIKSIGAYFAYMEHPFADQDSKQVAIRLAAEQNISCMSGGMFGPDQERMLRFAFANVDGSVMPDIAARLAQDHA
;
A
#
# COMPACT_ATOMS: atom_id res chain seq x y z
N PRO A 1 -8.25 5.30 -2.62
CA PRO A 1 -7.99 5.42 -1.16
C PRO A 1 -6.51 5.66 -0.89
N TRP A 2 -6.19 6.40 0.18
CA TRP A 2 -4.82 6.69 0.64
C TRP A 2 -4.40 5.79 1.80
N TYR A 3 -3.11 5.73 2.09
CA TYR A 3 -2.64 5.21 3.36
C TYR A 3 -2.78 6.31 4.42
N PHE A 4 -3.54 6.05 5.47
CA PHE A 4 -3.95 7.09 6.44
C PHE A 4 -2.77 7.82 7.12
N ASN A 5 -1.62 7.15 7.34
CA ASN A 5 -0.47 7.83 7.93
C ASN A 5 0.12 8.90 7.00
N HIS A 6 0.05 8.73 5.67
CA HIS A 6 0.46 9.80 4.75
C HIS A 6 -0.44 11.01 4.92
N ARG A 7 -1.77 10.81 4.99
CA ARG A 7 -2.72 11.89 5.25
C ARG A 7 -2.45 12.55 6.60
N MET A 8 -2.33 11.77 7.67
CA MET A 8 -2.15 12.29 9.04
C MET A 8 -0.88 13.16 9.17
N VAL A 9 0.24 12.75 8.58
CA VAL A 9 1.47 13.55 8.67
C VAL A 9 1.36 14.86 7.90
N LEU A 10 0.69 14.86 6.76
CA LEU A 10 0.46 16.06 5.97
C LEU A 10 -0.47 17.04 6.71
N ASP A 11 -1.52 16.51 7.35
CA ASP A 11 -2.41 17.31 8.23
C ASP A 11 -1.64 17.95 9.40
N MET A 12 -0.74 17.19 10.05
CA MET A 12 0.10 17.72 11.13
C MET A 12 1.02 18.86 10.65
N MET A 13 1.40 18.85 9.37
CA MET A 13 2.23 19.87 8.76
C MET A 13 1.44 21.02 8.15
N GLY A 14 0.10 20.98 8.20
CA GLY A 14 -0.76 22.00 7.57
C GLY A 14 -0.73 21.96 6.04
N ILE A 15 -0.46 20.80 5.45
CA ILE A 15 -0.40 20.61 4.00
C ILE A 15 -1.75 20.08 3.52
N ASP A 16 -2.35 20.77 2.55
CA ASP A 16 -3.59 20.33 1.92
C ASP A 16 -3.39 19.06 1.10
N VAL A 17 -4.33 18.13 1.23
CA VAL A 17 -4.34 16.87 0.50
C VAL A 17 -5.55 16.78 -0.40
N ILE A 18 -5.30 16.58 -1.68
CA ILE A 18 -6.33 16.33 -2.69
C ILE A 18 -6.44 14.82 -2.89
N PRO A 19 -7.60 14.19 -2.63
CA PRO A 19 -7.77 12.78 -2.91
C PRO A 19 -7.74 12.51 -4.40
N LEU A 20 -6.93 11.51 -4.82
CA LEU A 20 -6.96 10.96 -6.17
C LEU A 20 -7.92 9.76 -6.18
N PRO A 21 -9.06 9.86 -6.87
CA PRO A 21 -10.07 8.80 -6.88
C PRO A 21 -9.54 7.51 -7.50
N CYS A 22 -9.96 6.38 -6.95
CA CYS A 22 -9.76 5.05 -7.50
C CYS A 22 -11.12 4.35 -7.57
N SER A 23 -11.39 3.66 -8.68
CA SER A 23 -12.64 2.94 -8.88
C SER A 23 -12.45 1.43 -8.74
N PRO A 24 -13.41 0.72 -8.11
CA PRO A 24 -13.43 -0.74 -8.11
C PRO A 24 -13.47 -1.35 -9.52
N GLU A 25 -14.07 -0.64 -10.49
CA GLU A 25 -14.21 -1.12 -11.87
C GLU A 25 -12.86 -1.23 -12.59
N ASN A 26 -11.87 -0.45 -12.17
CA ASN A 26 -10.49 -0.55 -12.67
C ASN A 26 -9.51 -1.15 -11.66
N GLY A 27 -10.01 -1.96 -10.72
CA GLY A 27 -9.18 -2.66 -9.73
C GLY A 27 -8.55 -1.74 -8.69
N MET A 28 -9.16 -0.58 -8.41
CA MET A 28 -8.65 0.43 -7.47
C MET A 28 -7.32 1.05 -7.89
N ILE A 29 -7.06 1.12 -9.20
CA ILE A 29 -5.85 1.72 -9.77
C ILE A 29 -6.16 3.18 -10.15
N PRO A 30 -5.36 4.18 -9.71
CA PRO A 30 -5.58 5.56 -10.08
C PRO A 30 -5.22 5.83 -11.54
N ALA A 31 -5.90 6.82 -12.17
CA ALA A 31 -5.62 7.20 -13.55
C ALA A 31 -4.70 8.44 -13.60
N PRO A 32 -3.58 8.39 -14.35
CA PRO A 32 -2.67 9.54 -14.50
C PRO A 32 -3.36 10.80 -15.02
N ALA A 33 -4.30 10.68 -15.97
CA ALA A 33 -5.06 11.81 -16.49
C ALA A 33 -5.94 12.48 -15.43
N GLN A 34 -6.50 11.73 -14.49
CA GLN A 34 -7.23 12.33 -13.36
C GLN A 34 -6.29 13.08 -12.43
N ALA A 35 -5.10 12.53 -12.16
CA ALA A 35 -4.11 13.24 -11.34
C ALA A 35 -3.71 14.54 -12.01
N GLU A 36 -3.43 14.53 -13.30
CA GLU A 36 -3.07 15.75 -14.06
C GLU A 36 -4.16 16.83 -13.98
N ALA A 37 -5.43 16.45 -14.05
CA ALA A 37 -6.56 17.38 -13.94
C ALA A 37 -6.73 17.97 -12.52
N LEU A 38 -6.20 17.31 -11.48
CA LEU A 38 -6.28 17.75 -10.09
C LEU A 38 -5.08 18.63 -9.68
N ILE A 39 -4.02 18.71 -10.50
CA ILE A 39 -2.83 19.52 -10.20
C ILE A 39 -3.20 21.03 -10.20
N ARG A 40 -2.77 21.72 -9.17
CA ARG A 40 -2.90 23.17 -8.97
C ARG A 40 -1.51 23.82 -8.95
N ASP A 41 -1.45 25.14 -8.99
CA ASP A 41 -0.19 25.91 -8.94
C ASP A 41 0.60 25.68 -7.64
N ASP A 42 -0.09 25.34 -6.55
CA ASP A 42 0.48 25.06 -5.25
C ASP A 42 0.73 23.55 -5.00
N THR A 43 0.39 22.68 -5.93
CA THR A 43 0.68 21.25 -5.83
C THR A 43 2.19 21.03 -5.80
N ARG A 44 2.65 20.16 -4.89
CA ARG A 44 4.09 19.84 -4.72
C ARG A 44 4.44 18.40 -5.04
N ALA A 45 3.49 17.49 -4.91
CA ALA A 45 3.76 16.08 -5.14
C ALA A 45 2.48 15.30 -5.50
N ILE A 46 2.68 14.19 -6.22
CA ILE A 46 1.73 13.08 -6.32
C ILE A 46 2.31 11.96 -5.44
N VAL A 47 1.47 11.36 -4.58
CA VAL A 47 1.90 10.25 -3.71
C VAL A 47 1.18 8.97 -4.16
N LEU A 48 1.93 7.95 -4.53
CA LEU A 48 1.43 6.63 -4.89
C LEU A 48 1.95 5.58 -3.91
N VAL A 49 1.13 4.58 -3.64
CA VAL A 49 1.50 3.39 -2.85
C VAL A 49 1.26 2.16 -3.71
N THR A 50 2.31 1.38 -4.01
CA THR A 50 2.17 0.17 -4.83
C THR A 50 3.18 -0.91 -4.43
N PRO A 51 2.76 -2.16 -4.20
CA PRO A 51 1.38 -2.63 -3.98
C PRO A 51 0.66 -1.80 -2.92
N ASN A 52 -0.61 -1.50 -3.16
CA ASN A 52 -1.31 -0.48 -2.40
C ASN A 52 -1.75 -0.96 -1.00
N ASN A 53 -1.62 -0.11 -0.01
CA ASN A 53 -2.33 -0.17 1.26
C ASN A 53 -3.35 0.97 1.26
N PRO A 54 -4.67 0.70 1.24
CA PRO A 54 -5.35 -0.50 1.74
C PRO A 54 -5.73 -1.58 0.72
N THR A 55 -5.66 -1.31 -0.59
CA THR A 55 -6.38 -2.11 -1.59
C THR A 55 -5.68 -3.40 -2.02
N GLY A 56 -4.35 -3.49 -1.85
CA GLY A 56 -3.54 -4.54 -2.45
C GLY A 56 -3.31 -4.36 -3.96
N ALA A 57 -3.88 -3.33 -4.59
CA ALA A 57 -3.71 -3.08 -6.03
C ALA A 57 -2.25 -2.88 -6.40
N ILE A 58 -1.87 -3.43 -7.55
CA ILE A 58 -0.52 -3.33 -8.11
C ILE A 58 -0.62 -2.45 -9.36
N TYR A 59 0.17 -1.38 -9.40
CA TYR A 59 0.20 -0.47 -10.54
C TYR A 59 1.23 -0.96 -11.55
N SER A 60 0.85 -1.00 -12.84
CA SER A 60 1.76 -1.48 -13.88
C SER A 60 2.93 -0.49 -14.11
N PRO A 61 4.07 -1.00 -14.63
CA PRO A 61 5.21 -0.14 -14.96
C PRO A 61 4.84 1.03 -15.88
N GLU A 62 3.91 0.82 -16.83
CA GLU A 62 3.45 1.85 -17.77
C GLU A 62 2.68 2.96 -17.06
N ILE A 63 1.80 2.60 -16.11
CA ILE A 63 1.06 3.57 -15.30
C ILE A 63 2.02 4.39 -14.43
N ILE A 64 3.01 3.75 -13.82
CA ILE A 64 4.03 4.42 -13.02
C ILE A 64 4.84 5.39 -13.88
N ALA A 65 5.28 4.97 -15.07
CA ALA A 65 6.01 5.82 -16.00
C ALA A 65 5.18 7.03 -16.47
N GLU A 66 3.87 6.84 -16.66
CA GLU A 66 2.98 7.95 -17.04
C GLU A 66 2.80 8.94 -15.89
N PHE A 67 2.66 8.48 -14.64
CA PHE A 67 2.64 9.37 -13.47
C PHE A 67 3.95 10.17 -13.33
N LEU A 68 5.11 9.52 -13.58
CA LEU A 68 6.39 10.20 -13.54
C LEU A 68 6.47 11.28 -14.63
N ARG A 69 6.03 10.98 -15.85
CA ARG A 69 5.96 11.95 -16.94
C ARG A 69 5.06 13.15 -16.58
N VAL A 70 3.91 12.91 -15.96
CA VAL A 70 3.03 13.99 -15.47
C VAL A 70 3.74 14.84 -14.42
N ALA A 71 4.36 14.22 -13.43
CA ALA A 71 5.07 14.91 -12.37
C ALA A 71 6.22 15.76 -12.91
N ASP A 72 7.07 15.19 -13.78
CA ASP A 72 8.20 15.88 -14.40
C ASP A 72 7.73 17.07 -15.27
N SER A 73 6.67 16.89 -16.07
CA SER A 73 6.12 17.96 -16.91
C SER A 73 5.59 19.16 -16.13
N ARG A 74 5.20 18.95 -14.88
CA ARG A 74 4.66 19.97 -13.97
C ARG A 74 5.68 20.46 -12.93
N GLY A 75 6.90 19.90 -12.93
CA GLY A 75 7.95 20.25 -11.96
C GLY A 75 7.59 19.91 -10.51
N ILE A 76 6.78 18.87 -10.31
CA ILE A 76 6.36 18.37 -8.98
C ILE A 76 6.94 16.98 -8.72
N ALA A 77 7.00 16.57 -7.45
CA ALA A 77 7.53 15.24 -7.10
C ALA A 77 6.52 14.12 -7.39
N LEU A 78 7.03 12.96 -7.82
CA LEU A 78 6.33 11.68 -7.70
C LEU A 78 6.91 10.92 -6.51
N VAL A 79 6.15 10.82 -5.42
CA VAL A 79 6.51 10.03 -4.25
C VAL A 79 5.93 8.64 -4.39
N MET A 80 6.78 7.64 -4.50
CA MET A 80 6.39 6.23 -4.63
C MET A 80 6.73 5.47 -3.35
N ASP A 81 5.70 5.11 -2.58
CA ASP A 81 5.85 4.20 -1.45
C ASP A 81 5.72 2.75 -1.93
N GLU A 82 6.83 2.06 -1.99
CA GLU A 82 6.93 0.67 -2.39
C GLU A 82 7.24 -0.28 -1.23
N THR A 83 6.65 -0.02 -0.07
CA THR A 83 6.81 -0.86 1.13
C THR A 83 6.51 -2.35 0.88
N TYR A 84 5.67 -2.67 -0.10
CA TYR A 84 5.24 -4.04 -0.41
C TYR A 84 5.78 -4.57 -1.74
N ARG A 85 6.76 -3.93 -2.37
CA ARG A 85 7.30 -4.27 -3.71
C ARG A 85 7.79 -5.71 -3.85
N ASP A 86 8.21 -6.35 -2.77
CA ASP A 86 8.73 -7.71 -2.79
C ASP A 86 7.64 -8.79 -2.85
N PHE A 87 6.36 -8.41 -2.77
CA PHE A 87 5.22 -9.33 -2.76
C PHE A 87 4.45 -9.39 -4.09
N LEU A 88 5.13 -9.08 -5.18
CA LEU A 88 4.62 -9.27 -6.54
C LEU A 88 4.74 -10.73 -6.97
N ALA A 89 3.81 -11.20 -7.81
CA ALA A 89 3.91 -12.51 -8.42
C ALA A 89 5.20 -12.64 -9.26
N PRO A 90 5.84 -13.81 -9.33
CA PRO A 90 7.11 -13.97 -10.06
C PRO A 90 7.02 -13.61 -11.55
N ASP A 91 5.88 -13.88 -12.17
CA ASP A 91 5.59 -13.57 -13.56
C ASP A 91 5.30 -12.08 -13.84
N TYR A 92 5.04 -11.31 -12.79
CA TYR A 92 4.91 -9.85 -12.89
C TYR A 92 6.24 -9.17 -13.26
N GLY A 93 7.36 -9.77 -12.87
CA GLY A 93 8.70 -9.24 -13.12
C GLY A 93 9.11 -8.17 -12.09
N VAL A 94 9.62 -7.03 -12.59
CA VAL A 94 10.00 -5.89 -11.74
C VAL A 94 8.81 -4.96 -11.49
N PRO A 95 8.74 -4.29 -10.35
CA PRO A 95 7.65 -3.33 -10.06
C PRO A 95 7.56 -2.20 -11.09
N HIS A 96 8.71 -1.73 -11.57
CA HIS A 96 8.88 -0.74 -12.64
C HIS A 96 10.33 -0.73 -13.10
N ASP A 97 10.58 -0.13 -14.24
CA ASP A 97 11.90 0.01 -14.87
C ASP A 97 12.51 1.41 -14.76
N VAL A 98 11.91 2.31 -13.97
CA VAL A 98 12.34 3.72 -13.84
C VAL A 98 13.83 3.84 -13.53
N PHE A 99 14.38 2.96 -12.69
CA PHE A 99 15.81 2.97 -12.34
C PHE A 99 16.72 2.37 -13.44
N ALA A 100 16.17 1.77 -14.48
CA ALA A 100 16.93 1.30 -15.63
C ALA A 100 17.34 2.46 -16.56
N ASP A 101 16.60 3.57 -16.54
CA ASP A 101 17.00 4.80 -17.23
C ASP A 101 18.20 5.44 -16.48
N ALA A 102 19.30 5.66 -17.21
CA ALA A 102 20.49 6.31 -16.67
C ALA A 102 20.22 7.73 -16.13
N ASN A 103 19.18 8.38 -16.64
CA ASN A 103 18.79 9.74 -16.28
C ASN A 103 17.78 9.82 -15.11
N TRP A 104 17.41 8.71 -14.48
CA TRP A 104 16.42 8.72 -13.41
C TRP A 104 16.73 9.73 -12.28
N ARG A 105 18.02 10.04 -12.06
CA ARG A 105 18.46 11.03 -11.07
C ARG A 105 18.10 12.48 -11.44
N SER A 106 17.72 12.72 -12.68
CA SER A 106 17.25 14.02 -13.16
C SER A 106 15.72 14.13 -13.15
N THR A 107 15.02 13.08 -12.75
CA THR A 107 13.56 13.10 -12.60
C THR A 107 13.15 13.58 -11.22
N ASN A 108 11.87 13.87 -11.06
CA ASN A 108 11.29 14.27 -9.77
C ASN A 108 10.82 13.05 -8.94
N LEU A 109 11.40 11.87 -9.16
CA LEU A 109 11.08 10.65 -8.43
C LEU A 109 11.65 10.68 -7.01
N ILE A 110 10.80 10.37 -6.03
CA ILE A 110 11.18 10.08 -4.65
C ILE A 110 10.64 8.68 -4.32
N HIS A 111 11.52 7.71 -4.28
CA HIS A 111 11.18 6.32 -3.97
C HIS A 111 11.39 6.04 -2.49
N LEU A 112 10.36 5.48 -1.85
CA LEU A 112 10.37 5.08 -0.45
C LEU A 112 10.32 3.56 -0.36
N TYR A 113 11.20 2.98 0.45
CA TYR A 113 11.25 1.55 0.71
C TYR A 113 11.33 1.25 2.20
N SER A 114 10.63 0.20 2.63
CA SER A 114 10.65 -0.25 4.02
C SER A 114 11.15 -1.69 4.14
N PHE A 115 12.12 -1.91 5.01
CA PHE A 115 12.60 -3.27 5.37
C PHE A 115 11.67 -3.98 6.36
N SER A 116 10.66 -3.27 6.88
CA SER A 116 9.75 -3.78 7.91
C SER A 116 8.95 -5.02 7.48
N LYS A 117 8.59 -5.12 6.18
CA LYS A 117 7.67 -6.15 5.69
C LYS A 117 8.41 -7.37 5.18
N VAL A 118 9.24 -7.20 4.16
CA VAL A 118 9.94 -8.31 3.50
C VAL A 118 10.89 -9.05 4.44
N PHE A 119 11.60 -8.35 5.32
CA PHE A 119 12.53 -8.96 6.28
C PHE A 119 11.98 -9.08 7.71
N SER A 120 10.68 -8.82 7.92
CA SER A 120 10.05 -8.85 9.24
C SER A 120 10.74 -7.94 10.28
N LEU A 121 11.34 -6.83 9.84
CA LEU A 121 12.11 -5.89 10.66
C LEU A 121 11.24 -4.73 11.20
N THR A 122 9.97 -4.96 11.49
CA THR A 122 9.02 -3.89 11.87
C THR A 122 9.50 -3.09 13.07
N GLY A 123 10.03 -3.75 14.10
CA GLY A 123 10.54 -3.12 15.32
C GLY A 123 11.90 -2.43 15.16
N TYR A 124 12.64 -2.74 14.11
CA TYR A 124 13.99 -2.18 13.87
C TYR A 124 13.98 -0.77 13.28
N ARG A 125 12.83 -0.27 12.82
CA ARG A 125 12.62 1.10 12.33
C ARG A 125 13.63 1.51 11.24
N VAL A 126 13.76 0.72 10.19
CA VAL A 126 14.69 0.97 9.08
C VAL A 126 13.95 0.96 7.74
N GLY A 127 14.26 1.94 6.92
CA GLY A 127 13.76 2.12 5.56
C GLY A 127 14.82 2.84 4.72
N GLY A 128 14.49 3.12 3.46
CA GLY A 128 15.37 3.85 2.55
C GLY A 128 14.60 4.83 1.68
N ILE A 129 15.26 5.92 1.33
CA ILE A 129 14.82 6.88 0.34
C ILE A 129 15.81 6.84 -0.82
N VAL A 130 15.31 6.72 -2.04
CA VAL A 130 16.09 6.84 -3.27
C VAL A 130 15.50 7.99 -4.09
N ALA A 131 16.30 9.02 -4.32
CA ALA A 131 15.87 10.22 -5.04
C ALA A 131 17.10 10.93 -5.65
N ALA A 132 16.86 12.04 -6.35
CA ALA A 132 17.93 12.90 -6.86
C ALA A 132 18.85 13.38 -5.71
N PRO A 133 20.14 13.56 -5.97
CA PRO A 133 21.11 13.97 -4.92
C PRO A 133 20.72 15.26 -4.19
N GLU A 134 20.16 16.21 -4.90
CA GLU A 134 19.71 17.50 -4.35
C GLU A 134 18.61 17.31 -3.30
N PHE A 135 17.65 16.42 -3.59
CA PHE A 135 16.61 16.07 -2.63
C PHE A 135 17.19 15.36 -1.39
N ILE A 136 18.12 14.42 -1.60
CA ILE A 136 18.73 13.67 -0.49
C ILE A 136 19.47 14.59 0.46
N VAL A 137 20.15 15.63 -0.05
CA VAL A 137 20.83 16.64 0.79
C VAL A 137 19.84 17.34 1.72
N GLU A 138 18.67 17.73 1.22
CA GLU A 138 17.65 18.40 2.04
C GLU A 138 16.95 17.42 3.01
N ALA A 139 16.64 16.21 2.55
CA ALA A 139 16.06 15.17 3.40
C ALA A 139 16.99 14.77 4.57
N ALA A 140 18.32 14.76 4.34
CA ALA A 140 19.31 14.48 5.37
C ALA A 140 19.27 15.53 6.50
N LYS A 141 19.09 16.81 6.19
CA LYS A 141 18.95 17.87 7.22
C LYS A 141 17.73 17.63 8.12
N VAL A 142 16.61 17.22 7.52
CA VAL A 142 15.40 16.88 8.28
C VAL A 142 15.63 15.66 9.15
N MET A 143 16.27 14.62 8.60
CA MET A 143 16.59 13.41 9.34
C MET A 143 17.52 13.69 10.52
N ASP A 144 18.54 14.53 10.34
CA ASP A 144 19.48 14.92 11.39
C ASP A 144 18.76 15.60 12.57
N CYS A 145 17.75 16.43 12.28
CA CYS A 145 16.94 17.08 13.31
C CYS A 145 15.97 16.13 14.03
N LEU A 146 15.47 15.09 13.35
CA LEU A 146 14.45 14.19 13.90
C LEU A 146 15.03 13.00 14.66
N ALA A 147 16.06 12.36 14.12
CA ALA A 147 16.57 11.09 14.62
C ALA A 147 18.06 10.85 14.35
N ILE A 148 18.76 11.81 13.74
CA ILE A 148 20.17 11.73 13.27
C ILE A 148 20.32 10.64 12.20
N CYS A 149 19.97 9.39 12.52
CA CYS A 149 20.00 8.25 11.60
C CYS A 149 19.04 7.13 12.05
N ALA A 150 18.80 6.16 11.18
CA ALA A 150 18.12 4.94 11.57
C ALA A 150 18.94 4.18 12.65
N PRO A 151 18.29 3.40 13.54
CA PRO A 151 18.99 2.61 14.55
C PRO A 151 20.08 1.72 13.93
N HIS A 152 21.30 1.75 14.46
CA HIS A 152 22.45 1.04 13.89
C HIS A 152 22.21 -0.47 13.73
N ILE A 153 21.60 -1.11 14.74
CA ILE A 153 21.22 -2.53 14.66
C ILE A 153 20.25 -2.81 13.50
N GLY A 154 19.34 -1.88 13.21
CA GLY A 154 18.41 -1.97 12.07
C GLY A 154 19.12 -1.89 10.73
N GLN A 155 20.12 -1.00 10.61
CA GLN A 155 20.94 -0.87 9.41
C GLN A 155 21.72 -2.17 9.13
N HIS A 156 22.36 -2.77 10.14
CA HIS A 156 23.04 -4.06 10.00
C HIS A 156 22.09 -5.19 9.62
N ALA A 157 20.92 -5.26 10.26
CA ALA A 157 19.92 -6.27 9.94
C ALA A 157 19.42 -6.13 8.49
N ALA A 158 19.17 -4.90 8.03
CA ALA A 158 18.76 -4.63 6.66
C ALA A 158 19.85 -5.02 5.64
N LEU A 159 21.11 -4.65 5.91
CA LEU A 159 22.25 -5.01 5.08
C LEU A 159 22.41 -6.53 4.98
N PHE A 160 22.35 -7.23 6.12
CA PHE A 160 22.38 -8.69 6.15
C PHE A 160 21.24 -9.29 5.30
N GLY A 161 20.02 -8.76 5.47
CA GLY A 161 18.85 -9.20 4.71
C GLY A 161 19.05 -9.05 3.20
N LEU A 162 19.54 -7.90 2.76
CA LEU A 162 19.79 -7.64 1.33
C LEU A 162 20.84 -8.58 0.75
N GLN A 163 21.91 -8.87 1.50
CA GLN A 163 23.03 -9.67 1.03
C GLN A 163 22.79 -11.18 1.11
N ASN A 164 21.99 -11.66 2.09
CA ASN A 164 21.98 -13.07 2.45
C ASN A 164 20.59 -13.71 2.42
N LEU A 165 19.49 -12.95 2.38
CA LEU A 165 18.15 -13.50 2.53
C LEU A 165 17.35 -13.50 1.20
N GLY A 166 17.99 -13.81 0.07
CA GLY A 166 17.33 -13.95 -1.22
C GLY A 166 16.25 -15.04 -1.21
N ASP A 167 16.60 -16.23 -0.73
CA ASP A 167 15.68 -17.38 -0.63
C ASP A 167 14.56 -17.12 0.37
N TRP A 168 14.85 -16.49 1.51
CA TRP A 168 13.84 -16.04 2.47
C TRP A 168 12.80 -15.12 1.81
N ARG A 169 13.25 -14.14 1.01
CA ARG A 169 12.33 -13.23 0.31
C ARG A 169 11.43 -13.99 -0.66
N ALA A 170 12.00 -14.92 -1.42
CA ALA A 170 11.25 -15.75 -2.35
C ALA A 170 10.21 -16.63 -1.62
N GLU A 171 10.58 -17.24 -0.51
CA GLU A 171 9.68 -18.03 0.34
C GLU A 171 8.54 -17.16 0.91
N LYS A 172 8.85 -15.98 1.46
CA LYS A 172 7.82 -15.08 2.02
C LYS A 172 6.89 -14.54 0.95
N ARG A 173 7.40 -14.27 -0.24
CA ARG A 173 6.58 -13.91 -1.39
C ARG A 173 5.62 -15.04 -1.76
N SER A 174 6.10 -16.27 -1.92
CA SER A 174 5.26 -17.44 -2.21
C SER A 174 4.17 -17.63 -1.15
N LEU A 175 4.54 -17.57 0.12
CA LEU A 175 3.59 -17.67 1.24
C LEU A 175 2.46 -16.61 1.16
N MET A 176 2.79 -15.37 0.78
CA MET A 176 1.78 -14.33 0.64
C MET A 176 0.86 -14.57 -0.55
N LEU A 177 1.41 -15.02 -1.69
CA LEU A 177 0.61 -15.36 -2.86
C LEU A 177 -0.34 -16.53 -2.59
N ASP A 178 0.12 -17.56 -1.84
CA ASP A 178 -0.71 -18.68 -1.41
C ASP A 178 -1.88 -18.20 -0.51
N ARG A 179 -1.62 -17.24 0.38
CA ARG A 179 -2.66 -16.64 1.25
C ARG A 179 -3.66 -15.79 0.45
N VAL A 180 -3.19 -15.00 -0.52
CA VAL A 180 -4.06 -14.28 -1.46
C VAL A 180 -4.99 -15.27 -2.17
N ALA A 181 -4.43 -16.33 -2.75
CA ALA A 181 -5.20 -17.34 -3.46
C ALA A 181 -6.17 -18.10 -2.54
N ALA A 182 -5.76 -18.40 -1.30
CA ALA A 182 -6.62 -19.06 -0.32
C ALA A 182 -7.78 -18.17 0.10
N PHE A 183 -7.54 -16.88 0.36
CA PHE A 183 -8.58 -15.91 0.71
C PHE A 183 -9.58 -15.74 -0.45
N GLN A 184 -9.08 -15.54 -1.68
CA GLN A 184 -9.93 -15.43 -2.87
C GLN A 184 -10.83 -16.66 -3.03
N ARG A 185 -10.27 -17.86 -3.01
CA ARG A 185 -11.05 -19.11 -3.11
C ARG A 185 -12.10 -19.26 -2.00
N ALA A 186 -11.76 -18.87 -0.77
CA ALA A 186 -12.70 -18.96 0.34
C ALA A 186 -13.88 -18.01 0.15
N MET A 187 -13.64 -16.80 -0.32
CA MET A 187 -14.67 -15.81 -0.59
C MET A 187 -15.52 -16.18 -1.82
N ASP A 188 -14.92 -16.70 -2.90
CA ASP A 188 -15.64 -17.15 -4.11
C ASP A 188 -16.64 -18.29 -3.80
N ASN A 189 -16.33 -19.10 -2.79
CA ASN A 189 -17.21 -20.19 -2.31
C ASN A 189 -18.15 -19.77 -1.17
N SER A 190 -18.18 -18.49 -0.81
CA SER A 190 -18.99 -17.96 0.30
C SER A 190 -20.22 -17.25 -0.21
N ASN A 191 -21.32 -17.39 0.53
CA ASN A 191 -22.56 -16.64 0.32
C ASN A 191 -22.68 -15.45 1.28
N SER A 192 -21.56 -14.88 1.73
CA SER A 192 -21.54 -13.83 2.74
C SER A 192 -22.07 -12.47 2.27
N GLY A 193 -22.18 -12.25 0.96
CA GLY A 193 -22.53 -10.94 0.40
C GLY A 193 -21.35 -9.94 0.38
N TYR A 194 -20.26 -10.22 1.07
CA TYR A 194 -19.02 -9.43 1.01
C TYR A 194 -18.32 -9.62 -0.33
N GLN A 195 -17.89 -8.54 -0.97
CA GLN A 195 -17.29 -8.56 -2.30
C GLN A 195 -15.84 -8.06 -2.27
N ILE A 196 -14.90 -8.85 -2.76
CA ILE A 196 -13.53 -8.40 -2.98
C ILE A 196 -13.52 -7.41 -4.15
N LYS A 197 -13.10 -6.17 -3.91
CA LYS A 197 -12.91 -5.14 -4.95
C LYS A 197 -11.47 -5.07 -5.43
N SER A 198 -10.52 -5.43 -4.57
CA SER A 198 -9.11 -5.56 -4.91
C SER A 198 -8.42 -6.42 -3.87
N ILE A 199 -7.38 -7.15 -4.27
CA ILE A 199 -6.61 -8.02 -3.38
C ILE A 199 -5.16 -8.13 -3.88
N GLY A 200 -4.21 -8.11 -2.95
CA GLY A 200 -2.81 -8.32 -3.26
C GLY A 200 -1.91 -8.01 -2.07
N ALA A 201 -0.64 -8.36 -2.17
CA ALA A 201 0.33 -8.23 -1.10
C ALA A 201 -0.20 -8.75 0.24
N TYR A 202 -0.59 -7.88 1.16
CA TYR A 202 -1.06 -8.19 2.50
C TYR A 202 -2.57 -8.02 2.70
N PHE A 203 -3.29 -7.47 1.70
CA PHE A 203 -4.60 -6.90 1.90
C PHE A 203 -5.64 -7.41 0.90
N ALA A 204 -6.87 -7.58 1.41
CA ALA A 204 -8.09 -7.60 0.60
C ALA A 204 -8.92 -6.36 0.96
N TYR A 205 -9.36 -5.63 -0.05
CA TYR A 205 -10.24 -4.49 0.09
C TYR A 205 -11.62 -4.90 -0.36
N MET A 206 -12.55 -4.91 0.58
CA MET A 206 -13.84 -5.58 0.42
C MET A 206 -14.98 -4.60 0.64
N GLU A 207 -16.02 -4.70 -0.17
CA GLU A 207 -17.29 -4.03 0.07
C GLU A 207 -18.17 -4.92 0.94
N HIS A 208 -18.76 -4.34 2.00
CA HIS A 208 -19.76 -5.02 2.83
C HIS A 208 -21.18 -4.88 2.26
N PRO A 209 -22.11 -5.83 2.52
CA PRO A 209 -23.45 -5.85 1.90
C PRO A 209 -24.45 -4.84 2.51
N PHE A 210 -24.18 -4.24 3.67
CA PHE A 210 -25.14 -3.48 4.46
C PHE A 210 -25.24 -2.02 3.98
N ALA A 211 -26.32 -1.67 3.29
CA ALA A 211 -26.49 -0.34 2.69
C ALA A 211 -26.65 0.78 3.72
N ASP A 212 -27.23 0.48 4.88
CA ASP A 212 -27.57 1.47 5.92
C ASP A 212 -26.52 1.57 7.04
N GLN A 213 -25.37 0.92 6.88
CA GLN A 213 -24.29 0.91 7.86
C GLN A 213 -23.01 1.42 7.25
N ASP A 214 -22.25 2.20 8.01
CA ASP A 214 -20.90 2.55 7.63
C ASP A 214 -19.89 1.45 8.01
N SER A 215 -18.74 1.46 7.37
CA SER A 215 -17.69 0.46 7.57
C SER A 215 -17.15 0.41 9.00
N LYS A 216 -17.27 1.48 9.79
CA LYS A 216 -16.86 1.48 11.20
C LYS A 216 -17.82 0.66 12.05
N GLN A 217 -19.13 0.80 11.82
CA GLN A 217 -20.15 0.00 12.52
C GLN A 217 -19.98 -1.48 12.20
N VAL A 218 -19.77 -1.81 10.92
CA VAL A 218 -19.55 -3.19 10.46
C VAL A 218 -18.25 -3.76 11.03
N ALA A 219 -17.15 -3.01 11.02
CA ALA A 219 -15.87 -3.47 11.59
C ALA A 219 -15.95 -3.75 13.09
N ILE A 220 -16.68 -2.92 13.86
CA ILE A 220 -16.91 -3.12 15.30
C ILE A 220 -17.75 -4.38 15.52
N ARG A 221 -18.84 -4.58 14.78
CA ARG A 221 -19.68 -5.76 14.89
C ARG A 221 -18.91 -7.04 14.53
N LEU A 222 -18.17 -7.06 13.43
CA LEU A 222 -17.32 -8.20 13.05
C LEU A 222 -16.33 -8.57 14.15
N ALA A 223 -15.73 -7.58 14.80
CA ALA A 223 -14.82 -7.83 15.92
C ALA A 223 -15.55 -8.42 17.14
N ALA A 224 -16.73 -7.90 17.47
CA ALA A 224 -17.48 -8.28 18.67
C ALA A 224 -18.18 -9.64 18.53
N GLU A 225 -18.76 -9.91 17.38
CA GLU A 225 -19.67 -11.05 17.17
C GLU A 225 -19.02 -12.18 16.36
N GLN A 226 -18.16 -11.84 15.43
CA GLN A 226 -17.51 -12.82 14.55
C GLN A 226 -16.03 -13.07 14.88
N ASN A 227 -15.45 -12.37 15.85
CA ASN A 227 -14.03 -12.42 16.18
C ASN A 227 -13.12 -12.15 14.95
N ILE A 228 -13.56 -11.26 14.07
CA ILE A 228 -12.81 -10.83 12.88
C ILE A 228 -12.41 -9.37 13.06
N SER A 229 -11.09 -9.11 13.13
CA SER A 229 -10.56 -7.76 13.18
C SER A 229 -10.21 -7.27 11.78
N CYS A 230 -10.87 -6.22 11.33
CA CYS A 230 -10.58 -5.53 10.07
C CYS A 230 -10.58 -4.01 10.29
N MET A 231 -10.13 -3.25 9.30
CA MET A 231 -10.15 -1.78 9.38
C MET A 231 -11.28 -1.20 8.53
N SER A 232 -11.93 -0.19 9.09
CA SER A 232 -12.94 0.61 8.40
C SER A 232 -12.35 1.33 7.20
N GLY A 233 -13.05 1.29 6.07
CA GLY A 233 -12.67 1.99 4.84
C GLY A 233 -12.63 3.51 4.99
N GLY A 234 -13.51 4.09 5.80
CA GLY A 234 -13.52 5.53 6.07
C GLY A 234 -12.20 6.10 6.61
N MET A 235 -11.28 5.26 7.12
CA MET A 235 -9.91 5.67 7.48
C MET A 235 -9.02 5.93 6.27
N PHE A 236 -9.37 5.41 5.10
CA PHE A 236 -8.54 5.41 3.89
C PHE A 236 -9.00 6.44 2.84
N GLY A 237 -9.87 7.36 3.22
CA GLY A 237 -10.28 8.47 2.37
C GLY A 237 -11.78 8.67 2.29
N PRO A 238 -12.22 9.70 1.56
CA PRO A 238 -13.64 9.92 1.29
C PRO A 238 -14.22 8.82 0.40
N ASP A 239 -15.51 8.62 0.47
CA ASP A 239 -16.29 7.66 -0.33
C ASP A 239 -15.87 6.19 -0.11
N GLN A 240 -15.30 5.89 1.07
CA GLN A 240 -14.86 4.55 1.45
C GLN A 240 -15.72 3.93 2.59
N GLU A 241 -16.87 4.51 2.88
CA GLU A 241 -17.76 4.12 3.99
C GLU A 241 -18.35 2.71 3.80
N ARG A 242 -18.34 2.20 2.57
CA ARG A 242 -18.77 0.83 2.25
C ARG A 242 -17.64 -0.19 2.24
N MET A 243 -16.42 0.24 2.47
CA MET A 243 -15.23 -0.58 2.29
C MET A 243 -14.63 -1.02 3.62
N LEU A 244 -14.03 -2.20 3.62
CA LEU A 244 -13.27 -2.78 4.74
C LEU A 244 -11.92 -3.26 4.22
N ARG A 245 -10.84 -3.02 5.00
CA ARG A 245 -9.54 -3.62 4.72
C ARG A 245 -9.31 -4.83 5.61
N PHE A 246 -9.17 -5.99 5.01
CA PHE A 246 -8.71 -7.20 5.65
C PHE A 246 -7.20 -7.36 5.46
N ALA A 247 -6.49 -7.76 6.51
CA ALA A 247 -5.07 -8.06 6.47
C ALA A 247 -4.86 -9.53 6.85
N PHE A 248 -4.38 -10.33 5.92
CA PHE A 248 -4.23 -11.79 6.08
C PHE A 248 -2.77 -12.24 6.21
N ALA A 249 -1.84 -11.29 6.31
CA ALA A 249 -0.41 -11.62 6.39
C ALA A 249 0.02 -12.30 7.70
N ASN A 250 -0.79 -12.19 8.75
CA ASN A 250 -0.52 -12.71 10.08
C ASN A 250 -1.29 -13.99 10.44
N VAL A 251 -2.02 -14.57 9.49
CA VAL A 251 -2.79 -15.79 9.69
C VAL A 251 -2.39 -16.86 8.68
N ASP A 252 -2.62 -18.12 9.04
CA ASP A 252 -2.40 -19.23 8.11
C ASP A 252 -3.50 -19.31 7.05
N GLY A 253 -3.15 -19.73 5.82
CA GLY A 253 -4.11 -19.90 4.74
C GLY A 253 -5.24 -20.89 5.03
N SER A 254 -5.00 -21.85 5.93
CA SER A 254 -5.99 -22.84 6.35
C SER A 254 -7.19 -22.25 7.11
N VAL A 255 -7.07 -21.04 7.68
CA VAL A 255 -8.18 -20.40 8.39
C VAL A 255 -9.12 -19.60 7.47
N MET A 256 -8.79 -19.41 6.20
CA MET A 256 -9.59 -18.61 5.28
C MET A 256 -11.02 -19.12 5.07
N PRO A 257 -11.28 -20.43 4.99
CA PRO A 257 -12.65 -20.94 4.92
C PRO A 257 -13.49 -20.62 6.16
N ASP A 258 -12.86 -20.66 7.37
CA ASP A 258 -13.54 -20.31 8.61
C ASP A 258 -13.88 -18.80 8.65
N ILE A 259 -12.98 -17.93 8.19
CA ILE A 259 -13.25 -16.49 8.06
C ILE A 259 -14.43 -16.26 7.11
N ALA A 260 -14.47 -16.91 5.95
CA ALA A 260 -15.55 -16.78 4.99
C ALA A 260 -16.90 -17.28 5.55
N ALA A 261 -16.87 -18.38 6.33
CA ALA A 261 -18.05 -18.89 7.01
C ALA A 261 -18.60 -17.95 8.08
N ARG A 262 -17.71 -17.29 8.85
CA ARG A 262 -18.10 -16.27 9.85
C ARG A 262 -18.67 -15.02 9.19
N LEU A 263 -18.08 -14.57 8.08
CA LEU A 263 -18.63 -13.47 7.28
C LEU A 263 -20.03 -13.79 6.75
N ALA A 264 -20.32 -15.07 6.42
CA ALA A 264 -21.64 -15.49 6.00
C ALA A 264 -22.68 -15.53 7.15
N GLN A 265 -22.21 -15.50 8.40
CA GLN A 265 -23.07 -15.41 9.60
C GLN A 265 -23.26 -13.97 10.09
N ASP A 266 -22.59 -13.00 9.47
CA ASP A 266 -22.75 -11.60 9.83
C ASP A 266 -24.06 -11.06 9.25
N HIS A 267 -24.97 -10.66 10.12
CA HIS A 267 -26.29 -10.13 9.79
C HIS A 267 -26.44 -8.71 10.32
N ALA A 268 -27.22 -7.87 9.62
CA ALA A 268 -27.49 -6.49 10.02
C ALA A 268 -28.40 -6.42 11.25
#